data_09a051aa6d479da5a81ef522d925887b
#
_entry.id   09a051aa6d479da5a81ef522d925887b
#
_cell.length_a   1.000
_cell.length_b   1.000
_cell.length_c   1.000
_cell.angle_alpha   90.00
_cell.angle_beta   90.00
_cell.angle_gamma   90.00
#
_symmetry.space_group_name_H-M   'P 1'
#
loop_
_entity.id
_entity.type
_entity.pdbx_description
1 polymer ?
#
loop_
_entity_poly.entity_id
_entity_poly.type
_entity_poly.pdbx_seq_one_letter_code
_entity_poly.pdbx_strand_id
1 'polypeptide(L)'
;MYSPDSAFTGRHPVVGPYPARMTRTRNYEFDFMSCFSKHISDYEKAGRKGSAANYRSSYRLLLSFLDGQHLTSQHLSARWVERYERWLRARGVTTNTVTFHLRNLRAVYNRSVKKRFIPASFPNPFFHLTVRQTVTRKRALSRETIKRICTADLSALHPKYSLARDIFMFSFFTRGMSFVDMVYLRNSDIHDGVLTYARHKTGQMLSMRIEPQLQHIIDRYSNAS
;
A
#
# COMPACT_ATOMS: atom_id res chain seq x y z
N MET A 1 14.72 35.95 -1.63
CA MET A 1 13.53 36.60 -2.19
C MET A 1 12.98 35.63 -3.24
N TYR A 2 12.08 34.75 -2.86
CA TYR A 2 11.40 33.83 -3.77
C TYR A 2 9.97 34.30 -3.92
N SER A 3 9.59 34.70 -5.13
CA SER A 3 8.20 35.04 -5.48
C SER A 3 7.41 33.77 -5.77
N PRO A 4 6.23 33.58 -5.18
CA PRO A 4 5.29 32.55 -5.60
C PRO A 4 4.24 33.19 -6.50
N ASP A 5 4.25 32.93 -7.80
CA ASP A 5 3.07 33.05 -8.66
C ASP A 5 3.41 32.56 -10.06
N SER A 6 3.09 31.31 -10.33
CA SER A 6 2.68 30.89 -11.66
C SER A 6 1.52 29.90 -11.51
N ALA A 7 0.33 30.44 -11.56
CA ALA A 7 -0.91 29.67 -11.67
C ALA A 7 -0.83 28.79 -12.91
N PHE A 8 -0.71 27.49 -12.70
CA PHE A 8 -0.76 26.46 -13.74
C PHE A 8 -2.22 26.32 -14.21
N THR A 9 -2.65 27.16 -15.15
CA THR A 9 -3.90 27.01 -15.91
C THR A 9 -3.69 26.00 -17.02
N GLY A 10 -3.38 24.76 -16.68
CA GLY A 10 -3.33 23.65 -17.61
C GLY A 10 -4.77 23.18 -17.90
N ARG A 11 -5.32 23.57 -19.04
CA ARG A 11 -6.54 22.97 -19.59
C ARG A 11 -6.31 21.48 -19.73
N HIS A 12 -7.04 20.66 -18.95
CA HIS A 12 -7.05 19.22 -19.12
C HIS A 12 -7.49 18.89 -20.55
N PRO A 13 -6.85 17.97 -21.26
CA PRO A 13 -7.32 17.56 -22.58
C PRO A 13 -8.74 17.01 -22.41
N VAL A 14 -9.69 17.69 -23.00
CA VAL A 14 -11.08 17.25 -23.10
C VAL A 14 -11.07 15.89 -23.81
N VAL A 15 -11.42 14.86 -23.08
CA VAL A 15 -11.58 13.50 -23.62
C VAL A 15 -12.85 13.51 -24.46
N GLY A 16 -12.70 13.72 -25.77
CA GLY A 16 -13.81 13.68 -26.70
C GLY A 16 -14.57 12.35 -26.68
N PRO A 17 -15.81 12.33 -27.17
CA PRO A 17 -16.66 11.15 -27.17
C PRO A 17 -16.00 9.99 -27.93
N TYR A 18 -16.17 8.77 -27.43
CA TYR A 18 -15.60 7.54 -27.98
C TYR A 18 -16.06 7.30 -29.42
N PRO A 19 -15.18 7.08 -30.40
CA PRO A 19 -15.62 6.57 -31.69
C PRO A 19 -16.09 5.13 -31.52
N ALA A 20 -17.36 4.90 -31.74
CA ALA A 20 -17.95 3.57 -31.80
C ALA A 20 -17.40 2.83 -33.03
N ARG A 21 -16.60 1.81 -32.84
CA ARG A 21 -16.31 0.80 -33.86
C ARG A 21 -16.97 -0.51 -33.43
N MET A 22 -18.12 -0.79 -34.07
CA MET A 22 -18.92 -1.99 -33.86
C MET A 22 -18.13 -3.21 -34.34
N THR A 23 -17.59 -3.97 -33.41
CA THR A 23 -17.42 -5.41 -33.57
C THR A 23 -18.58 -6.08 -32.84
N ARG A 24 -19.21 -7.08 -33.44
CA ARG A 24 -20.34 -7.85 -32.92
C ARG A 24 -19.99 -8.40 -31.52
N THR A 25 -20.11 -7.58 -30.50
CA THR A 25 -19.84 -7.90 -29.11
C THR A 25 -21.08 -8.57 -28.55
N ARG A 26 -20.93 -9.80 -28.05
CA ARG A 26 -21.89 -10.38 -27.11
C ARG A 26 -22.22 -9.32 -26.08
N ASN A 27 -23.49 -9.01 -25.87
CA ASN A 27 -23.91 -8.04 -24.86
C ASN A 27 -23.53 -8.57 -23.48
N TYR A 28 -22.39 -8.13 -22.97
CA TYR A 28 -22.01 -8.35 -21.59
C TYR A 28 -22.54 -7.13 -20.81
N GLU A 29 -23.38 -7.39 -19.81
CA GLU A 29 -23.84 -6.32 -18.92
C GLU A 29 -23.20 -6.48 -17.56
N PHE A 30 -22.24 -5.62 -17.24
CA PHE A 30 -21.71 -5.44 -15.89
C PHE A 30 -21.21 -4.00 -15.72
N ASP A 31 -21.30 -3.51 -14.49
CA ASP A 31 -20.66 -2.26 -14.06
C ASP A 31 -19.40 -2.59 -13.24
N PHE A 32 -18.25 -2.17 -13.75
CA PHE A 32 -16.96 -2.45 -13.10
C PHE A 32 -16.81 -1.68 -11.79
N MET A 33 -17.44 -0.49 -11.66
CA MET A 33 -17.37 0.30 -10.43
C MET A 33 -18.14 -0.39 -9.30
N SER A 34 -19.28 -1.00 -9.60
CA SER A 34 -20.02 -1.85 -8.64
C SER A 34 -19.22 -3.08 -8.22
N CYS A 35 -18.51 -3.72 -9.16
CA CYS A 35 -17.60 -4.82 -8.83
C CYS A 35 -16.48 -4.35 -7.89
N PHE A 36 -15.96 -3.14 -8.12
CA PHE A 36 -14.88 -2.58 -7.32
C PHE A 36 -15.34 -2.22 -5.89
N SER A 37 -16.47 -1.54 -5.75
CA SER A 37 -17.04 -1.19 -4.44
C SER A 37 -17.39 -2.43 -3.62
N LYS A 38 -17.95 -3.46 -4.25
CA LYS A 38 -18.22 -4.76 -3.61
C LYS A 38 -16.94 -5.44 -3.14
N HIS A 39 -15.86 -5.34 -3.92
CA HIS A 39 -14.56 -5.88 -3.53
C HIS A 39 -13.99 -5.19 -2.28
N ILE A 40 -14.14 -3.87 -2.16
CA ILE A 40 -13.76 -3.10 -0.96
C ILE A 40 -14.59 -3.57 0.25
N SER A 41 -15.92 -3.63 0.09
CA SER A 41 -16.84 -4.07 1.15
C SER A 41 -16.52 -5.48 1.66
N ASP A 42 -16.14 -6.41 0.77
CA ASP A 42 -15.73 -7.76 1.15
C ASP A 42 -14.49 -7.75 2.08
N TYR A 43 -13.50 -6.87 1.82
CA TYR A 43 -12.34 -6.72 2.70
C TYR A 43 -12.70 -6.07 4.04
N GLU A 44 -13.62 -5.11 4.04
CA GLU A 44 -14.11 -4.47 5.28
C GLU A 44 -14.83 -5.48 6.17
N LYS A 45 -15.76 -6.27 5.59
CA LYS A 45 -16.48 -7.34 6.31
C LYS A 45 -15.53 -8.41 6.85
N ALA A 46 -14.43 -8.68 6.15
CA ALA A 46 -13.39 -9.62 6.60
C ALA A 46 -12.39 -9.00 7.61
N GLY A 47 -12.63 -7.77 8.12
CA GLY A 47 -11.76 -7.08 9.07
C GLY A 47 -10.41 -6.62 8.47
N ARG A 48 -10.20 -6.78 7.17
CA ARG A 48 -8.94 -6.47 6.47
C ARG A 48 -8.83 -4.98 6.10
N LYS A 49 -8.89 -4.12 7.13
CA LYS A 49 -8.95 -2.64 6.99
C LYS A 49 -7.85 -2.06 6.11
N GLY A 50 -6.60 -2.52 6.27
CA GLY A 50 -5.46 -2.07 5.45
C GLY A 50 -5.61 -2.40 3.96
N SER A 51 -6.09 -3.61 3.63
CA SER A 51 -6.37 -4.00 2.25
C SER A 51 -7.52 -3.17 1.66
N ALA A 52 -8.62 -3.00 2.42
CA ALA A 52 -9.74 -2.16 2.00
C ALA A 52 -9.30 -0.72 1.71
N ALA A 53 -8.45 -0.12 2.57
CA ALA A 53 -7.90 1.23 2.36
C ALA A 53 -7.09 1.35 1.06
N ASN A 54 -6.27 0.35 0.73
CA ASN A 54 -5.50 0.30 -0.51
C ASN A 54 -6.40 0.27 -1.76
N TYR A 55 -7.43 -0.57 -1.75
CA TYR A 55 -8.40 -0.62 -2.85
C TYR A 55 -9.24 0.65 -2.92
N ARG A 56 -9.63 1.22 -1.78
CA ARG A 56 -10.37 2.50 -1.73
C ARG A 56 -9.55 3.65 -2.33
N SER A 57 -8.24 3.70 -2.08
CA SER A 57 -7.34 4.67 -2.72
C SER A 57 -7.37 4.55 -4.24
N SER A 58 -7.27 3.32 -4.77
CA SER A 58 -7.35 3.08 -6.22
C SER A 58 -8.73 3.39 -6.80
N TYR A 59 -9.80 3.11 -6.06
CA TYR A 59 -11.17 3.41 -6.45
C TYR A 59 -11.40 4.93 -6.59
N ARG A 60 -10.96 5.72 -5.60
CA ARG A 60 -11.07 7.19 -5.64
C ARG A 60 -10.33 7.79 -6.84
N LEU A 61 -9.13 7.27 -7.11
CA LEU A 61 -8.34 7.73 -8.24
C LEU A 61 -8.98 7.36 -9.57
N LEU A 62 -9.61 6.19 -9.64
CA LEU A 62 -10.38 5.76 -10.79
C LEU A 62 -11.61 6.64 -11.02
N LEU A 63 -12.36 7.01 -9.97
CA LEU A 63 -13.45 7.98 -10.05
C LEU A 63 -12.98 9.33 -10.61
N SER A 64 -11.81 9.81 -10.17
CA SER A 64 -11.23 11.07 -10.69
C SER A 64 -10.85 10.98 -12.17
N PHE A 65 -10.51 9.80 -12.68
CA PHE A 65 -10.26 9.61 -14.11
C PHE A 65 -11.54 9.53 -14.93
N LEU A 66 -12.57 8.94 -14.36
CA LEU A 66 -13.85 8.75 -15.03
C LEU A 66 -14.66 10.05 -15.14
N ASP A 67 -14.41 11.03 -14.28
CA ASP A 67 -15.07 12.34 -14.27
C ASP A 67 -16.59 12.23 -14.45
N GLY A 68 -17.23 11.46 -13.60
CA GLY A 68 -18.67 11.21 -13.63
C GLY A 68 -19.16 10.16 -14.65
N GLN A 69 -18.27 9.61 -15.49
CA GLN A 69 -18.64 8.56 -16.44
C GLN A 69 -18.73 7.19 -15.78
N HIS A 70 -19.62 6.33 -16.27
CA HIS A 70 -19.72 4.94 -15.84
C HIS A 70 -18.73 4.04 -16.59
N LEU A 71 -18.03 3.19 -15.87
CA LEU A 71 -17.15 2.17 -16.46
C LEU A 71 -17.90 0.85 -16.60
N THR A 72 -18.60 0.71 -17.70
CA THR A 72 -19.36 -0.51 -18.04
C THR A 72 -18.51 -1.49 -18.85
N SER A 73 -19.07 -2.68 -19.11
CA SER A 73 -18.47 -3.69 -19.98
C SER A 73 -18.13 -3.18 -21.39
N GLN A 74 -18.89 -2.24 -21.91
CA GLN A 74 -18.67 -1.67 -23.25
C GLN A 74 -17.40 -0.82 -23.33
N HIS A 75 -16.99 -0.21 -22.22
CA HIS A 75 -15.85 0.70 -22.16
C HIS A 75 -14.58 0.04 -21.67
N LEU A 76 -14.68 -1.05 -20.88
CA LEU A 76 -13.54 -1.72 -20.26
C LEU A 76 -12.77 -2.55 -21.30
N SER A 77 -11.74 -1.98 -21.89
CA SER A 77 -10.88 -2.59 -22.92
C SER A 77 -9.41 -2.37 -22.61
N ALA A 78 -8.49 -3.09 -23.30
CA ALA A 78 -7.06 -2.87 -23.16
C ALA A 78 -6.67 -1.42 -23.46
N ARG A 79 -7.24 -0.81 -24.51
CA ARG A 79 -7.03 0.60 -24.87
C ARG A 79 -7.50 1.55 -23.76
N TRP A 80 -8.56 1.21 -23.06
CA TRP A 80 -9.02 1.98 -21.91
C TRP A 80 -8.02 1.90 -20.75
N VAL A 81 -7.49 0.72 -20.45
CA VAL A 81 -6.45 0.52 -19.42
C VAL A 81 -5.20 1.32 -19.74
N GLU A 82 -4.74 1.33 -21.00
CA GLU A 82 -3.60 2.15 -21.45
C GLU A 82 -3.86 3.65 -21.29
N ARG A 83 -5.07 4.12 -21.55
CA ARG A 83 -5.44 5.53 -21.33
C ARG A 83 -5.39 5.89 -19.85
N TYR A 84 -5.90 5.02 -18.99
CA TYR A 84 -5.84 5.21 -17.54
C TYR A 84 -4.39 5.22 -17.05
N GLU A 85 -3.54 4.32 -17.55
CA GLU A 85 -2.12 4.32 -17.24
C GLU A 85 -1.43 5.63 -17.64
N ARG A 86 -1.67 6.11 -18.87
CA ARG A 86 -1.12 7.39 -19.34
C ARG A 86 -1.58 8.56 -18.48
N TRP A 87 -2.83 8.59 -18.10
CA TRP A 87 -3.39 9.61 -17.22
C TRP A 87 -2.72 9.58 -15.83
N LEU A 88 -2.51 8.40 -15.25
CA LEU A 88 -1.78 8.24 -13.99
C LEU A 88 -0.36 8.80 -14.10
N ARG A 89 0.35 8.49 -15.19
CA ARG A 89 1.72 8.98 -15.42
C ARG A 89 1.77 10.49 -15.58
N ALA A 90 0.81 11.08 -16.27
CA ALA A 90 0.72 12.53 -16.47
C ALA A 90 0.52 13.30 -15.15
N ARG A 91 0.04 12.67 -14.08
CA ARG A 91 -0.06 13.25 -12.73
C ARG A 91 1.27 13.31 -11.95
N GLY A 92 2.37 12.92 -12.56
CA GLY A 92 3.69 12.96 -11.93
C GLY A 92 3.92 11.92 -10.83
N VAL A 93 3.04 10.90 -10.69
CA VAL A 93 3.23 9.84 -9.69
C VAL A 93 4.32 8.85 -10.13
N THR A 94 4.98 8.22 -9.16
CA THR A 94 6.05 7.27 -9.45
C THR A 94 5.55 6.04 -10.21
N THR A 95 6.44 5.39 -10.98
CA THR A 95 6.12 4.15 -11.70
C THR A 95 5.57 3.07 -10.76
N ASN A 96 6.09 2.96 -9.53
CA ASN A 96 5.59 1.99 -8.55
C ASN A 96 4.16 2.31 -8.10
N THR A 97 3.80 3.59 -7.99
CA THR A 97 2.43 4.02 -7.67
C THR A 97 1.47 3.71 -8.81
N VAL A 98 1.86 3.99 -10.06
CA VAL A 98 1.08 3.60 -11.25
C VAL A 98 0.83 2.10 -11.26
N THR A 99 1.91 1.32 -11.10
CA THR A 99 1.86 -0.14 -11.01
C THR A 99 0.94 -0.64 -9.90
N PHE A 100 0.98 0.00 -8.73
CA PHE A 100 0.10 -0.35 -7.60
C PHE A 100 -1.38 -0.21 -7.98
N HIS A 101 -1.77 0.91 -8.57
CA HIS A 101 -3.17 1.13 -8.96
C HIS A 101 -3.63 0.18 -10.07
N LEU A 102 -2.80 -0.05 -11.09
CA LEU A 102 -3.13 -1.00 -12.16
C LEU A 102 -3.24 -2.44 -11.67
N ARG A 103 -2.39 -2.86 -10.73
CA ARG A 103 -2.50 -4.17 -10.06
C ARG A 103 -3.81 -4.33 -9.30
N ASN A 104 -4.23 -3.28 -8.59
CA ASN A 104 -5.49 -3.31 -7.87
C ASN A 104 -6.68 -3.45 -8.82
N LEU A 105 -6.71 -2.72 -9.94
CA LEU A 105 -7.75 -2.88 -10.95
C LEU A 105 -7.78 -4.31 -11.50
N ARG A 106 -6.60 -4.85 -11.89
CA ARG A 106 -6.50 -6.22 -12.39
C ARG A 106 -6.96 -7.25 -11.36
N ALA A 107 -6.63 -7.05 -10.08
CA ALA A 107 -7.05 -7.94 -9.02
C ALA A 107 -8.58 -7.93 -8.82
N VAL A 108 -9.21 -6.74 -8.89
CA VAL A 108 -10.66 -6.60 -8.86
C VAL A 108 -11.30 -7.31 -10.06
N TYR A 109 -10.79 -7.09 -11.27
CA TYR A 109 -11.27 -7.77 -12.47
C TYR A 109 -11.21 -9.29 -12.33
N ASN A 110 -10.02 -9.85 -12.01
CA ASN A 110 -9.84 -11.28 -11.87
C ASN A 110 -10.75 -11.91 -10.80
N ARG A 111 -10.94 -11.20 -9.67
CA ARG A 111 -11.84 -11.67 -8.62
C ARG A 111 -13.30 -11.60 -9.06
N SER A 112 -13.69 -10.59 -9.83
CA SER A 112 -15.03 -10.46 -10.37
C SER A 112 -15.35 -11.54 -11.40
N VAL A 113 -14.39 -11.92 -12.23
CA VAL A 113 -14.50 -13.10 -13.12
C VAL A 113 -14.64 -14.38 -12.30
N LYS A 114 -13.79 -14.59 -11.27
CA LYS A 114 -13.89 -15.76 -10.39
C LYS A 114 -15.24 -15.86 -9.68
N LYS A 115 -15.82 -14.73 -9.28
CA LYS A 115 -17.14 -14.65 -8.64
C LYS A 115 -18.30 -14.63 -9.65
N ARG A 116 -18.04 -14.76 -10.94
CA ARG A 116 -19.01 -14.73 -12.04
C ARG A 116 -19.82 -13.43 -12.15
N PHE A 117 -19.31 -12.31 -11.64
CA PHE A 117 -19.88 -10.97 -11.89
C PHE A 117 -19.48 -10.46 -13.27
N ILE A 118 -18.32 -10.89 -13.77
CA ILE A 118 -17.84 -10.67 -15.12
C ILE A 118 -17.79 -12.05 -15.78
N PRO A 119 -18.41 -12.25 -16.96
CA PRO A 119 -18.35 -13.52 -17.68
C PRO A 119 -16.89 -13.91 -18.02
N ALA A 120 -16.55 -15.17 -17.86
CA ALA A 120 -15.21 -15.67 -18.19
C ALA A 120 -14.86 -15.52 -19.68
N SER A 121 -15.87 -15.42 -20.54
CA SER A 121 -15.71 -15.17 -21.98
C SER A 121 -15.47 -13.70 -22.34
N PHE A 122 -15.54 -12.78 -21.36
CA PHE A 122 -15.21 -11.37 -21.58
C PHE A 122 -13.70 -11.21 -21.84
N PRO A 123 -13.28 -10.49 -22.89
CA PRO A 123 -11.87 -10.29 -23.18
C PRO A 123 -11.15 -9.61 -22.00
N ASN A 124 -10.02 -10.20 -21.57
CA ASN A 124 -9.26 -9.66 -20.45
C ASN A 124 -8.57 -8.34 -20.82
N PRO A 125 -9.02 -7.19 -20.31
CA PRO A 125 -8.45 -5.87 -20.65
C PRO A 125 -7.04 -5.67 -20.09
N PHE A 126 -6.60 -6.52 -19.18
CA PHE A 126 -5.29 -6.45 -18.51
C PHE A 126 -4.28 -7.46 -19.06
N PHE A 127 -4.59 -8.14 -20.19
CA PHE A 127 -3.73 -9.19 -20.74
C PHE A 127 -2.33 -8.67 -21.06
N HIS A 128 -2.23 -7.50 -21.70
CA HIS A 128 -0.95 -6.89 -22.09
C HIS A 128 -0.32 -6.03 -20.98
N LEU A 129 -0.93 -5.97 -19.79
CA LEU A 129 -0.43 -5.14 -18.71
C LEU A 129 0.89 -5.71 -18.17
N THR A 130 2.01 -5.12 -18.60
CA THR A 130 3.32 -5.41 -18.04
C THR A 130 3.53 -4.57 -16.77
N VAL A 131 3.53 -5.24 -15.64
CA VAL A 131 3.73 -4.58 -14.34
C VAL A 131 5.23 -4.45 -14.08
N ARG A 132 5.80 -3.30 -14.43
CA ARG A 132 7.20 -2.97 -14.15
C ARG A 132 7.32 -2.38 -12.74
N GLN A 133 8.26 -2.89 -11.96
CA GLN A 133 8.69 -2.27 -10.71
C GLN A 133 10.06 -1.63 -10.93
N THR A 134 10.18 -0.36 -10.58
CA THR A 134 11.49 0.28 -10.47
C THR A 134 12.10 -0.07 -9.13
N VAL A 135 13.37 -0.43 -9.15
CA VAL A 135 14.14 -0.67 -7.92
C VAL A 135 14.22 0.65 -7.15
N THR A 136 13.73 0.63 -5.92
CA THR A 136 13.86 1.78 -5.03
C THR A 136 15.23 1.75 -4.35
N ARG A 137 15.82 2.94 -4.14
CA ARG A 137 17.08 3.07 -3.41
C ARG A 137 16.92 2.44 -2.01
N LYS A 138 17.76 1.46 -1.71
CA LYS A 138 17.83 0.87 -0.37
C LYS A 138 18.35 1.93 0.59
N ARG A 139 17.66 2.11 1.72
CA ARG A 139 18.04 3.04 2.79
C ARG A 139 18.67 2.31 3.97
N ALA A 140 19.44 1.25 3.68
CA ALA A 140 20.16 0.54 4.70
C ALA A 140 21.24 1.46 5.32
N LEU A 141 21.30 1.49 6.64
CA LEU A 141 22.32 2.21 7.38
C LEU A 141 23.59 1.36 7.49
N SER A 142 24.75 2.02 7.53
CA SER A 142 26.00 1.33 7.81
C SER A 142 26.09 0.88 9.28
N ARG A 143 26.95 -0.09 9.54
CA ARG A 143 27.20 -0.58 10.91
C ARG A 143 27.67 0.54 11.83
N GLU A 144 28.52 1.43 11.33
CA GLU A 144 29.04 2.59 12.05
C GLU A 144 27.91 3.55 12.43
N THR A 145 26.97 3.80 11.50
CA THR A 145 25.80 4.64 11.75
C THR A 145 24.91 4.01 12.84
N ILE A 146 24.66 2.72 12.79
CA ILE A 146 23.88 2.00 13.83
C ILE A 146 24.59 2.12 15.19
N LYS A 147 25.93 1.92 15.23
CA LYS A 147 26.71 2.08 16.46
C LYS A 147 26.59 3.50 17.02
N ARG A 148 26.73 4.53 16.18
CA ARG A 148 26.59 5.94 16.59
C ARG A 148 25.19 6.24 17.15
N ILE A 149 24.13 5.71 16.54
CA ILE A 149 22.75 5.85 17.05
C ILE A 149 22.64 5.19 18.44
N CYS A 150 23.18 3.98 18.59
CA CYS A 150 23.14 3.23 19.84
C CYS A 150 23.85 3.95 20.99
N THR A 151 25.02 4.55 20.71
CA THR A 151 25.90 5.16 21.74
C THR A 151 25.72 6.67 21.85
N ALA A 152 24.77 7.28 21.13
CA ALA A 152 24.54 8.73 21.16
C ALA A 152 24.14 9.19 22.59
N ASP A 153 24.84 10.18 23.10
CA ASP A 153 24.40 10.89 24.30
C ASP A 153 23.25 11.83 23.94
N LEU A 154 22.10 11.57 24.52
CA LEU A 154 20.85 12.33 24.31
C LEU A 154 20.39 13.00 25.61
N SER A 155 21.22 13.03 26.65
CA SER A 155 20.89 13.53 28.00
C SER A 155 20.47 15.00 27.99
N ALA A 156 21.08 15.82 27.13
CA ALA A 156 20.76 17.24 26.97
C ALA A 156 19.51 17.51 26.10
N LEU A 157 18.92 16.46 25.51
CA LEU A 157 17.79 16.60 24.60
C LEU A 157 16.48 16.20 25.27
N HIS A 158 15.36 16.61 24.64
CA HIS A 158 14.03 16.21 25.12
C HIS A 158 13.89 14.68 25.16
N PRO A 159 13.29 14.08 26.21
CA PRO A 159 13.19 12.60 26.41
C PRO A 159 12.63 11.82 25.22
N LYS A 160 11.82 12.46 24.36
CA LYS A 160 11.31 11.85 23.13
C LYS A 160 12.41 11.32 22.19
N TYR A 161 13.60 11.92 22.21
CA TYR A 161 14.71 11.46 21.36
C TYR A 161 15.33 10.16 21.88
N SER A 162 15.44 10.01 23.21
CA SER A 162 15.86 8.74 23.81
C SER A 162 14.86 7.63 23.52
N LEU A 163 13.55 7.91 23.68
CA LEU A 163 12.49 6.95 23.32
C LEU A 163 12.55 6.57 21.84
N ALA A 164 12.70 7.55 20.94
CA ALA A 164 12.78 7.29 19.49
C ALA A 164 13.98 6.42 19.14
N ARG A 165 15.16 6.68 19.75
CA ARG A 165 16.36 5.83 19.64
C ARG A 165 16.07 4.42 20.12
N ASP A 166 15.48 4.27 21.29
CA ASP A 166 15.25 2.96 21.91
C ASP A 166 14.23 2.14 21.11
N ILE A 167 13.17 2.76 20.57
CA ILE A 167 12.23 2.12 19.65
C ILE A 167 12.95 1.66 18.36
N PHE A 168 13.82 2.49 17.80
CA PHE A 168 14.60 2.13 16.61
C PHE A 168 15.54 0.96 16.90
N MET A 169 16.29 1.01 18.02
CA MET A 169 17.21 -0.05 18.42
C MET A 169 16.46 -1.34 18.79
N PHE A 170 15.30 -1.23 19.44
CA PHE A 170 14.43 -2.39 19.68
C PHE A 170 14.04 -3.07 18.37
N SER A 171 13.58 -2.29 17.38
CA SER A 171 13.28 -2.82 16.05
C SER A 171 14.50 -3.52 15.41
N PHE A 172 15.66 -2.89 15.53
CA PHE A 172 16.90 -3.43 14.98
C PHE A 172 17.29 -4.77 15.63
N PHE A 173 17.31 -4.86 16.97
CA PHE A 173 17.65 -6.09 17.70
C PHE A 173 16.59 -7.18 17.52
N THR A 174 15.34 -6.83 17.31
CA THR A 174 14.26 -7.78 17.01
C THR A 174 14.12 -8.10 15.51
N ARG A 175 15.19 -7.87 14.72
CA ARG A 175 15.30 -8.20 13.29
C ARG A 175 14.23 -7.54 12.41
N GLY A 176 13.85 -6.31 12.77
CA GLY A 176 12.90 -5.51 12.01
C GLY A 176 11.45 -5.69 12.44
N MET A 177 11.19 -5.88 13.72
CA MET A 177 9.84 -5.82 14.26
C MET A 177 9.20 -4.48 13.90
N SER A 178 7.96 -4.52 13.43
CA SER A 178 7.25 -3.30 13.09
C SER A 178 6.81 -2.53 14.33
N PHE A 179 6.68 -1.21 14.23
CA PHE A 179 6.20 -0.38 15.34
C PHE A 179 4.83 -0.84 15.87
N VAL A 180 3.94 -1.27 14.96
CA VAL A 180 2.63 -1.81 15.35
C VAL A 180 2.78 -3.06 16.21
N ASP A 181 3.68 -3.99 15.84
CA ASP A 181 3.91 -5.20 16.62
C ASP A 181 4.47 -4.86 18.01
N MET A 182 5.38 -3.87 18.10
CA MET A 182 5.94 -3.42 19.39
C MET A 182 4.87 -2.86 20.34
N VAL A 183 3.91 -2.05 19.82
CA VAL A 183 2.83 -1.44 20.63
C VAL A 183 1.92 -2.50 21.26
N TYR A 184 1.82 -3.68 20.66
CA TYR A 184 1.00 -4.78 21.18
C TYR A 184 1.77 -5.79 22.02
N LEU A 185 3.10 -5.63 22.18
CA LEU A 185 3.89 -6.52 23.05
C LEU A 185 3.48 -6.39 24.51
N ARG A 186 3.52 -7.52 25.19
CA ARG A 186 3.23 -7.63 26.62
C ARG A 186 4.39 -8.32 27.32
N ASN A 187 4.53 -8.11 28.61
CA ASN A 187 5.51 -8.84 29.43
C ASN A 187 5.29 -10.38 29.37
N SER A 188 4.03 -10.79 29.19
CA SER A 188 3.69 -12.21 28.98
C SER A 188 4.19 -12.82 27.67
N ASP A 189 4.69 -12.02 26.73
CA ASP A 189 5.28 -12.52 25.50
C ASP A 189 6.77 -12.91 25.67
N ILE A 190 7.32 -12.70 26.88
CA ILE A 190 8.69 -13.00 27.24
C ILE A 190 8.71 -14.15 28.26
N HIS A 191 9.33 -15.27 27.89
CA HIS A 191 9.55 -16.43 28.75
C HIS A 191 10.98 -16.96 28.56
N ASP A 192 11.68 -17.22 29.66
CA ASP A 192 13.03 -17.81 29.66
C ASP A 192 14.03 -17.13 28.70
N GLY A 193 13.99 -15.80 28.65
CA GLY A 193 14.87 -15.02 27.77
C GLY A 193 14.52 -15.13 26.27
N VAL A 194 13.31 -15.59 25.96
CA VAL A 194 12.79 -15.69 24.60
C VAL A 194 11.56 -14.79 24.47
N LEU A 195 11.58 -13.91 23.46
CA LEU A 195 10.44 -13.10 23.05
C LEU A 195 9.68 -13.85 21.96
N THR A 196 8.39 -14.13 22.20
CA THR A 196 7.50 -14.79 21.22
C THR A 196 6.24 -13.97 21.01
N TYR A 197 5.95 -13.59 19.79
CA TYR A 197 4.78 -12.77 19.46
C TYR A 197 4.15 -13.15 18.12
N ALA A 198 2.87 -12.89 17.97
CA ALA A 198 2.16 -13.01 16.70
C ALA A 198 2.26 -11.73 15.89
N ARG A 199 2.82 -11.79 14.69
CA ARG A 199 2.92 -10.63 13.79
C ARG A 199 1.54 -10.09 13.45
N HIS A 200 1.24 -8.85 13.77
CA HIS A 200 -0.08 -8.24 13.56
C HIS A 200 -0.56 -8.29 12.10
N LYS A 201 0.36 -8.12 11.16
CA LYS A 201 0.02 -8.10 9.72
C LYS A 201 -0.36 -9.46 9.16
N THR A 202 0.23 -10.55 9.65
CA THR A 202 0.14 -11.89 9.03
C THR A 202 -0.36 -12.98 9.98
N GLY A 203 -0.40 -12.72 11.29
CA GLY A 203 -0.68 -13.73 12.32
C GLY A 203 0.45 -14.75 12.50
N GLN A 204 1.58 -14.59 11.82
CA GLN A 204 2.72 -15.50 11.94
C GLN A 204 3.35 -15.38 13.33
N MET A 205 3.55 -16.50 14.02
CA MET A 205 4.30 -16.54 15.26
C MET A 205 5.81 -16.41 14.97
N LEU A 206 6.46 -15.51 15.68
CA LEU A 206 7.88 -15.26 15.62
C LEU A 206 8.47 -15.38 17.01
N SER A 207 9.60 -16.09 17.12
CA SER A 207 10.34 -16.25 18.37
C SER A 207 11.78 -15.87 18.17
N MET A 208 12.37 -15.22 19.18
CA MET A 208 13.78 -14.83 19.19
C MET A 208 14.33 -14.76 20.60
N ARG A 209 15.60 -15.08 20.76
CA ARG A 209 16.33 -14.86 22.03
C ARG A 209 16.51 -13.37 22.28
N ILE A 210 16.39 -13.00 23.54
CA ILE A 210 16.64 -11.64 23.99
C ILE A 210 18.13 -11.50 24.27
N GLU A 211 18.80 -10.74 23.43
CA GLU A 211 20.20 -10.37 23.60
C GLU A 211 20.34 -9.30 24.70
N PRO A 212 21.51 -9.18 25.38
CA PRO A 212 21.70 -8.24 26.51
C PRO A 212 21.34 -6.79 26.17
N GLN A 213 21.59 -6.34 24.93
CA GLN A 213 21.26 -4.99 24.48
C GLN A 213 19.74 -4.77 24.37
N LEU A 214 19.01 -5.82 23.95
CA LEU A 214 17.56 -5.80 23.89
C LEU A 214 16.96 -5.82 25.31
N GLN A 215 17.51 -6.66 26.19
CA GLN A 215 17.10 -6.72 27.60
C GLN A 215 17.24 -5.36 28.28
N HIS A 216 18.35 -4.66 28.07
CA HIS A 216 18.56 -3.32 28.63
C HIS A 216 17.46 -2.31 28.21
N ILE A 217 16.97 -2.40 26.97
CA ILE A 217 15.84 -1.56 26.52
C ILE A 217 14.55 -1.99 27.21
N ILE A 218 14.28 -3.30 27.30
CA ILE A 218 13.09 -3.84 27.96
C ILE A 218 13.04 -3.39 29.41
N ASP A 219 14.12 -3.54 30.16
CA ASP A 219 14.19 -3.18 31.58
C ASP A 219 13.92 -1.70 31.84
N ARG A 220 14.34 -0.83 30.91
CA ARG A 220 14.10 0.61 30.99
C ARG A 220 12.63 0.98 30.96
N TYR A 221 11.80 0.20 30.25
CA TYR A 221 10.38 0.50 30.01
C TYR A 221 9.43 -0.47 30.73
N SER A 222 9.91 -1.53 31.33
CA SER A 222 9.09 -2.54 32.04
C SER A 222 8.36 -1.97 33.26
N ASN A 223 8.91 -0.93 33.90
CA ASN A 223 8.39 -0.33 35.10
C ASN A 223 7.59 0.96 34.84
N ALA A 224 7.28 1.29 33.61
CA ALA A 224 6.54 2.49 33.19
C ALA A 224 5.02 2.25 33.14
N SER A 225 4.48 1.38 34.02
CA SER A 225 3.04 1.07 34.12
C SER A 225 2.42 1.85 35.27
#